data_6e755aca82cc179ab51001251d98c846
#
_entry.id   6e755aca82cc179ab51001251d98c846
#
_cell.length_a   1.000
_cell.length_b   1.000
_cell.length_c   1.000
_cell.angle_alpha   90.00
_cell.angle_beta   90.00
_cell.angle_gamma   90.00
#
_symmetry.space_group_name_H-M   'P 1'
#
loop_
_entity.id
_entity.type
_entity.pdbx_description
1 polymer ?
#
loop_
_entity_poly.entity_id
_entity_poly.type
_entity_poly.pdbx_seq_one_letter_code
_entity_poly.pdbx_strand_id
1 'polypeptide(L)'
;VKNLFFLLGILLINCSNDSLTKVSENEQSYSVDSIEPVPKDTTKKVPEDSTFLSFLTDVQTVNKNIRVELKYATDDNFMKIKLYERMVHAYLQKDVAIRLGKCQDYLTSLDPTLHLLVYDAVRPLSIQKKMWKALDTIPVKQRVKFVSNPANKSVHNYGAAVDLTICDEAGQPLDMGAGYDDIRQIAYPSLEKTFLANGLLTQQHIKNRSLLRKVMSSQKFSGIPTEWWHFNACTREVAAKKYKVLEVEP
;
A
#
# COMPACT_ATOMS: atom_id res chain seq x y z
N VAL A 1 59.47 30.98 8.34
CA VAL A 1 59.54 32.27 9.03
C VAL A 1 58.22 32.99 8.81
N LYS A 2 57.61 33.38 9.95
CA LYS A 2 56.45 34.28 10.19
C LYS A 2 55.06 33.64 10.31
N ASN A 3 54.71 33.50 11.58
CA ASN A 3 53.37 33.43 12.15
C ASN A 3 52.56 34.67 11.79
N LEU A 4 51.26 34.45 11.55
CA LEU A 4 50.26 35.51 11.78
C LEU A 4 48.99 34.90 12.39
N PHE A 5 48.81 35.19 13.68
CA PHE A 5 47.58 35.00 14.45
C PHE A 5 46.53 35.97 13.94
N PHE A 6 45.28 35.52 13.71
CA PHE A 6 44.14 36.40 13.71
C PHE A 6 43.10 35.96 14.75
N LEU A 7 42.82 36.91 15.62
CA LEU A 7 41.92 36.82 16.75
C LEU A 7 40.46 36.64 16.33
N LEU A 8 39.80 35.86 17.14
CA LEU A 8 38.38 35.55 17.14
C LEU A 8 37.59 36.73 17.71
N GLY A 9 36.63 37.25 16.95
CA GLY A 9 35.61 38.17 17.47
C GLY A 9 34.33 37.39 17.76
N ILE A 10 33.99 37.16 19.02
CA ILE A 10 32.71 36.60 19.47
C ILE A 10 31.66 37.70 19.39
N LEU A 11 30.67 37.56 18.50
CA LEU A 11 29.47 38.37 18.55
C LEU A 11 28.34 37.52 19.15
N LEU A 12 28.02 37.81 20.40
CA LEU A 12 26.81 37.31 21.07
C LEU A 12 25.60 38.08 20.52
N ILE A 13 24.77 37.42 19.72
CA ILE A 13 23.45 37.91 19.44
C ILE A 13 22.47 37.09 20.28
N ASN A 14 21.97 37.73 21.29
CA ASN A 14 20.84 37.30 22.09
C ASN A 14 19.57 37.53 21.24
N CYS A 15 18.85 36.49 20.84
CA CYS A 15 17.50 36.59 20.35
C CYS A 15 16.61 35.63 21.11
N SER A 16 15.66 36.24 21.74
CA SER A 16 14.58 35.73 22.57
C SER A 16 13.74 34.65 21.95
N ASN A 17 13.32 33.73 22.82
CA ASN A 17 12.21 32.80 22.78
C ASN A 17 11.15 33.04 21.70
N ASP A 18 11.02 32.06 20.80
CA ASP A 18 9.74 31.69 20.25
C ASP A 18 9.55 30.17 20.42
N SER A 19 8.44 29.82 21.00
CA SER A 19 8.02 28.51 21.43
C SER A 19 7.82 27.57 20.24
N LEU A 20 8.84 26.79 19.93
CA LEU A 20 8.69 25.57 19.14
C LEU A 20 8.05 24.50 20.04
N THR A 21 6.77 24.25 19.85
CA THR A 21 6.09 23.08 20.39
C THR A 21 6.85 21.84 19.95
N LYS A 22 7.54 21.22 20.89
CA LYS A 22 8.12 19.88 20.76
C LYS A 22 6.97 18.92 20.50
N VAL A 23 6.85 18.45 19.28
CA VAL A 23 6.14 17.20 18.99
C VAL A 23 6.95 16.12 19.69
N SER A 24 6.41 15.57 20.76
CA SER A 24 7.05 14.47 21.50
C SER A 24 7.09 13.27 20.56
N GLU A 25 8.29 12.91 20.12
CA GLU A 25 8.60 11.63 19.51
C GLU A 25 8.41 10.53 20.56
N ASN A 26 7.21 9.98 20.63
CA ASN A 26 6.99 8.71 21.28
C ASN A 26 6.84 7.67 20.18
N GLU A 27 7.93 7.46 19.42
CA GLU A 27 8.10 6.29 18.55
C GLU A 27 8.31 5.06 19.43
N GLN A 28 7.23 4.45 19.83
CA GLN A 28 7.27 3.11 20.38
C GLN A 28 7.51 2.16 19.20
N SER A 29 8.78 1.77 18.98
CA SER A 29 9.17 0.77 18.01
C SER A 29 8.56 -0.57 18.41
N TYR A 30 7.51 -0.98 17.73
CA TYR A 30 7.01 -2.34 17.83
C TYR A 30 7.88 -3.23 16.94
N SER A 31 8.69 -4.11 17.54
CA SER A 31 9.38 -5.15 16.81
C SER A 31 8.36 -6.21 16.34
N VAL A 32 8.44 -6.56 15.08
CA VAL A 32 7.59 -7.59 14.47
C VAL A 32 8.03 -9.01 14.89
N ASP A 33 9.07 -9.13 15.71
CA ASP A 33 9.72 -10.40 16.11
C ASP A 33 8.87 -11.33 17.00
N SER A 34 7.63 -10.93 17.36
CA SER A 34 6.74 -11.72 18.21
C SER A 34 5.52 -12.31 17.50
N ILE A 35 5.56 -12.47 16.16
CA ILE A 35 4.47 -13.12 15.41
C ILE A 35 4.64 -14.62 15.51
N GLU A 36 3.84 -15.27 16.34
CA GLU A 36 3.81 -16.74 16.40
C GLU A 36 3.27 -17.33 15.07
N PRO A 37 3.81 -18.46 14.59
CA PRO A 37 3.33 -19.09 13.37
C PRO A 37 1.88 -19.54 13.53
N VAL A 38 1.04 -19.13 12.58
CA VAL A 38 -0.38 -19.52 12.52
C VAL A 38 -0.48 -21.05 12.38
N PRO A 39 -1.23 -21.76 13.24
CA PRO A 39 -1.41 -23.21 13.14
C PRO A 39 -1.95 -23.59 11.76
N LYS A 40 -1.33 -24.60 11.11
CA LYS A 40 -1.83 -25.18 9.87
C LYS A 40 -3.13 -25.92 10.16
N ASP A 41 -4.26 -25.29 9.86
CA ASP A 41 -5.55 -26.00 9.87
C ASP A 41 -5.65 -26.84 8.58
N THR A 42 -5.52 -28.15 8.74
CA THR A 42 -5.36 -29.12 7.64
C THR A 42 -6.65 -29.81 7.21
N THR A 43 -7.83 -29.29 7.47
CA THR A 43 -9.05 -30.00 7.03
C THR A 43 -10.24 -29.09 6.76
N LYS A 44 -10.28 -28.51 5.56
CA LYS A 44 -11.55 -28.32 4.83
C LYS A 44 -11.25 -28.33 3.34
N LYS A 45 -11.64 -29.41 2.64
CA LYS A 45 -11.83 -29.38 1.18
C LYS A 45 -12.83 -28.27 0.88
N VAL A 46 -12.32 -27.12 0.44
CA VAL A 46 -13.14 -26.08 -0.14
C VAL A 46 -13.59 -26.58 -1.50
N PRO A 47 -14.88 -26.56 -1.85
CA PRO A 47 -15.34 -26.93 -3.18
C PRO A 47 -14.60 -26.07 -4.21
N GLU A 48 -14.16 -26.70 -5.28
CA GLU A 48 -13.65 -26.04 -6.49
C GLU A 48 -14.85 -25.40 -7.20
N ASP A 49 -15.33 -24.27 -6.63
CA ASP A 49 -16.54 -23.61 -7.11
C ASP A 49 -16.17 -22.57 -8.17
N SER A 50 -16.23 -22.97 -9.44
CA SER A 50 -16.06 -22.10 -10.61
C SER A 50 -17.03 -20.91 -10.63
N THR A 51 -18.10 -20.94 -9.81
CA THR A 51 -19.05 -19.84 -9.67
C THR A 51 -18.45 -18.65 -8.91
N PHE A 52 -17.36 -18.86 -8.17
CA PHE A 52 -16.73 -17.88 -7.31
C PHE A 52 -16.03 -16.76 -8.09
N LEU A 53 -15.41 -17.11 -9.22
CA LEU A 53 -14.72 -16.14 -10.08
C LEU A 53 -15.67 -15.50 -11.11
N SER A 54 -16.93 -15.92 -11.17
CA SER A 54 -17.88 -15.44 -12.19
C SER A 54 -18.15 -13.94 -12.14
N PHE A 55 -17.92 -13.29 -11.01
CA PHE A 55 -18.10 -11.84 -10.84
C PHE A 55 -16.77 -11.06 -10.76
N LEU A 56 -15.63 -11.75 -10.79
CA LEU A 56 -14.29 -11.17 -10.77
C LEU A 56 -13.61 -11.31 -12.13
N THR A 57 -12.67 -10.45 -12.40
CA THR A 57 -11.91 -10.42 -13.65
C THR A 57 -10.43 -10.28 -13.33
N ASP A 58 -9.59 -11.16 -13.88
CA ASP A 58 -8.15 -11.02 -13.83
C ASP A 58 -7.73 -9.77 -14.59
N VAL A 59 -6.97 -8.88 -13.94
CA VAL A 59 -6.56 -7.59 -14.49
C VAL A 59 -5.69 -7.74 -15.74
N GLN A 60 -4.92 -8.84 -15.85
CA GLN A 60 -4.07 -9.10 -17.02
C GLN A 60 -4.85 -9.56 -18.24
N THR A 61 -6.08 -10.07 -18.08
CA THR A 61 -6.97 -10.35 -19.21
C THR A 61 -7.55 -9.07 -19.82
N VAL A 62 -7.63 -8.00 -19.03
CA VAL A 62 -8.09 -6.67 -19.50
C VAL A 62 -6.98 -5.89 -20.15
N ASN A 63 -5.77 -5.92 -19.55
CA ASN A 63 -4.62 -5.24 -20.11
C ASN A 63 -3.34 -6.02 -19.77
N LYS A 64 -2.70 -6.59 -20.79
CA LYS A 64 -1.51 -7.43 -20.67
C LYS A 64 -0.26 -6.68 -20.18
N ASN A 65 -0.26 -5.36 -20.29
CA ASN A 65 0.83 -4.53 -19.81
C ASN A 65 0.82 -4.31 -18.29
N ILE A 66 -0.28 -4.66 -17.61
CA ILE A 66 -0.32 -4.68 -16.16
C ILE A 66 0.53 -5.85 -15.66
N ARG A 67 1.49 -5.56 -14.79
CA ARG A 67 2.31 -6.54 -14.08
C ARG A 67 1.63 -6.93 -12.77
N VAL A 68 1.88 -8.15 -12.30
CA VAL A 68 1.30 -8.66 -11.05
C VAL A 68 2.39 -9.35 -10.24
N GLU A 69 2.52 -8.96 -8.98
CA GLU A 69 3.41 -9.55 -7.99
C GLU A 69 2.68 -9.56 -6.64
N LEU A 70 1.80 -10.56 -6.43
CA LEU A 70 0.99 -10.63 -5.22
C LEU A 70 1.88 -10.85 -3.98
N LYS A 71 2.10 -9.81 -3.20
CA LYS A 71 2.98 -9.83 -2.02
C LYS A 71 2.50 -10.80 -0.95
N TYR A 72 1.19 -10.97 -0.80
CA TYR A 72 0.62 -11.93 0.14
C TYR A 72 0.65 -13.39 -0.35
N ALA A 73 1.06 -13.64 -1.60
CA ALA A 73 1.37 -14.98 -2.11
C ALA A 73 2.78 -15.46 -1.73
N THR A 74 3.58 -14.60 -1.12
CA THR A 74 4.93 -14.87 -0.59
C THR A 74 5.03 -14.35 0.84
N ASP A 75 6.20 -14.47 1.45
CA ASP A 75 6.55 -13.86 2.74
C ASP A 75 7.14 -12.44 2.60
N ASP A 76 7.21 -11.91 1.37
CA ASP A 76 7.64 -10.53 1.10
C ASP A 76 6.49 -9.53 1.34
N ASN A 77 6.06 -9.45 2.60
CA ASN A 77 5.05 -8.53 3.11
C ASN A 77 5.38 -8.16 4.57
N PHE A 78 4.65 -7.19 5.14
CA PHE A 78 4.95 -6.71 6.50
C PHE A 78 4.78 -7.76 7.61
N MET A 79 4.00 -8.82 7.34
CA MET A 79 3.76 -9.89 8.30
C MET A 79 4.79 -11.03 8.21
N LYS A 80 5.63 -11.05 7.15
CA LYS A 80 6.64 -12.10 6.89
C LYS A 80 6.06 -13.51 6.82
N ILE A 81 4.80 -13.64 6.39
CA ILE A 81 4.11 -14.92 6.20
C ILE A 81 3.39 -14.98 4.86
N LYS A 82 3.38 -16.15 4.24
CA LYS A 82 2.55 -16.43 3.07
C LYS A 82 1.08 -16.53 3.52
N LEU A 83 0.22 -15.71 2.95
CA LEU A 83 -1.20 -15.63 3.28
C LEU A 83 -2.09 -16.26 2.20
N TYR A 84 -1.76 -16.03 0.92
CA TYR A 84 -2.46 -16.64 -0.21
C TYR A 84 -1.88 -18.01 -0.52
N GLU A 85 -2.72 -19.03 -0.48
CA GLU A 85 -2.31 -20.41 -0.75
C GLU A 85 -2.49 -20.78 -2.23
N ARG A 86 -3.56 -20.26 -2.85
CA ARG A 86 -3.99 -20.63 -4.21
C ARG A 86 -4.07 -19.46 -5.16
N MET A 87 -4.27 -18.25 -4.66
CA MET A 87 -4.45 -17.06 -5.48
C MET A 87 -3.12 -16.61 -6.09
N VAL A 88 -3.02 -16.75 -7.42
CA VAL A 88 -1.84 -16.39 -8.21
C VAL A 88 -2.10 -15.25 -9.21
N HIS A 89 -3.36 -14.82 -9.34
CA HIS A 89 -3.80 -13.74 -10.21
C HIS A 89 -4.41 -12.60 -9.42
N ALA A 90 -4.30 -11.38 -9.92
CA ALA A 90 -4.92 -10.20 -9.35
C ALA A 90 -6.34 -10.03 -9.92
N TYR A 91 -7.35 -10.30 -9.09
CA TYR A 91 -8.75 -10.19 -9.49
C TYR A 91 -9.39 -8.91 -8.94
N LEU A 92 -10.23 -8.28 -9.76
CA LEU A 92 -11.08 -7.15 -9.39
C LEU A 92 -12.50 -7.37 -9.93
N GLN A 93 -13.47 -6.59 -9.44
CA GLN A 93 -14.77 -6.51 -10.10
C GLN A 93 -14.58 -6.11 -11.58
N LYS A 94 -15.39 -6.65 -12.49
CA LYS A 94 -15.22 -6.46 -13.94
C LYS A 94 -15.09 -4.98 -14.34
N ASP A 95 -15.97 -4.13 -13.85
CA ASP A 95 -15.92 -2.69 -14.14
C ASP A 95 -14.71 -1.98 -13.52
N VAL A 96 -14.23 -2.46 -12.37
CA VAL A 96 -13.02 -1.96 -11.71
C VAL A 96 -11.77 -2.39 -12.49
N ALA A 97 -11.69 -3.65 -12.92
CA ALA A 97 -10.60 -4.17 -13.76
C ALA A 97 -10.50 -3.40 -15.08
N ILE A 98 -11.63 -3.12 -15.75
CA ILE A 98 -11.66 -2.31 -16.98
C ILE A 98 -11.12 -0.90 -16.73
N ARG A 99 -11.47 -0.27 -15.61
CA ARG A 99 -10.93 1.04 -15.24
C ARG A 99 -9.43 1.00 -14.97
N LEU A 100 -8.93 -0.05 -14.30
CA LEU A 100 -7.50 -0.25 -14.09
C LEU A 100 -6.75 -0.45 -15.42
N GLY A 101 -7.33 -1.20 -16.36
CA GLY A 101 -6.78 -1.33 -17.72
C GLY A 101 -6.62 0.01 -18.41
N LYS A 102 -7.60 0.91 -18.30
CA LYS A 102 -7.51 2.28 -18.83
C LYS A 102 -6.49 3.15 -18.09
N CYS A 103 -6.23 2.90 -16.80
CA CYS A 103 -5.11 3.53 -16.10
C CYS A 103 -3.78 3.13 -16.74
N GLN A 104 -3.60 1.85 -17.06
CA GLN A 104 -2.41 1.37 -17.78
C GLN A 104 -2.30 2.01 -19.17
N ASP A 105 -3.38 2.08 -19.94
CA ASP A 105 -3.36 2.74 -21.26
C ASP A 105 -2.93 4.20 -21.15
N TYR A 106 -3.43 4.90 -20.12
CA TYR A 106 -3.03 6.28 -19.85
C TYR A 106 -1.54 6.37 -19.44
N LEU A 107 -1.06 5.49 -18.57
CA LEU A 107 0.36 5.43 -18.21
C LEU A 107 1.23 5.21 -19.45
N THR A 108 0.89 4.24 -20.29
CA THR A 108 1.58 3.93 -21.55
C THR A 108 1.59 5.12 -22.51
N SER A 109 0.52 5.95 -22.53
CA SER A 109 0.49 7.17 -23.34
C SER A 109 1.41 8.28 -22.82
N LEU A 110 1.75 8.27 -21.53
CA LEU A 110 2.71 9.21 -20.91
C LEU A 110 4.15 8.72 -21.08
N ASP A 111 4.36 7.43 -20.88
CA ASP A 111 5.65 6.76 -21.03
C ASP A 111 5.40 5.26 -21.36
N PRO A 112 5.72 4.81 -22.56
CA PRO A 112 5.48 3.43 -23.00
C PRO A 112 6.36 2.39 -22.29
N THR A 113 7.42 2.81 -21.60
CA THR A 113 8.34 1.92 -20.86
C THR A 113 7.86 1.63 -19.43
N LEU A 114 6.76 2.27 -18.99
CA LEU A 114 6.25 2.14 -17.63
C LEU A 114 5.00 1.26 -17.58
N HIS A 115 4.92 0.47 -16.51
CA HIS A 115 3.85 -0.47 -16.25
C HIS A 115 3.30 -0.29 -14.84
N LEU A 116 1.98 -0.49 -14.65
CA LEU A 116 1.39 -0.70 -13.32
C LEU A 116 1.83 -2.08 -12.82
N LEU A 117 2.29 -2.15 -11.58
CA LEU A 117 2.64 -3.40 -10.89
C LEU A 117 1.73 -3.58 -9.68
N VAL A 118 0.84 -4.57 -9.75
CA VAL A 118 -0.18 -4.85 -8.72
C VAL A 118 0.41 -5.75 -7.65
N TYR A 119 0.32 -5.32 -6.39
CA TYR A 119 0.77 -6.04 -5.21
C TYR A 119 -0.36 -6.75 -4.47
N ASP A 120 -1.57 -6.18 -4.48
CA ASP A 120 -2.79 -6.79 -3.96
C ASP A 120 -4.04 -6.24 -4.68
N ALA A 121 -5.09 -7.06 -4.77
CA ALA A 121 -6.33 -6.67 -5.44
C ALA A 121 -7.54 -7.14 -4.61
N VAL A 122 -8.34 -8.11 -5.06
CA VAL A 122 -9.34 -8.70 -4.19
C VAL A 122 -8.63 -9.46 -3.07
N ARG A 123 -8.97 -9.14 -1.83
CA ARG A 123 -8.48 -9.85 -0.65
C ARG A 123 -9.64 -10.60 0.00
N PRO A 124 -9.60 -11.95 0.02
CA PRO A 124 -10.64 -12.72 0.70
C PRO A 124 -10.81 -12.29 2.15
N LEU A 125 -12.04 -12.26 2.64
CA LEU A 125 -12.32 -11.89 4.03
C LEU A 125 -11.67 -12.87 5.01
N SER A 126 -11.55 -14.15 4.64
CA SER A 126 -10.81 -15.16 5.43
C SER A 126 -9.34 -14.78 5.62
N ILE A 127 -8.69 -14.25 4.59
CA ILE A 127 -7.30 -13.77 4.65
C ILE A 127 -7.20 -12.54 5.56
N GLN A 128 -8.09 -11.58 5.40
CA GLN A 128 -8.10 -10.40 6.30
C GLN A 128 -8.33 -10.79 7.76
N LYS A 129 -9.13 -11.83 8.04
CA LYS A 129 -9.30 -12.39 9.39
C LYS A 129 -8.01 -13.04 9.89
N LYS A 130 -7.26 -13.77 9.03
CA LYS A 130 -5.93 -14.32 9.38
C LYS A 130 -4.95 -13.20 9.73
N MET A 131 -4.86 -12.16 8.90
CA MET A 131 -4.02 -10.97 9.17
C MET A 131 -4.37 -10.31 10.50
N TRP A 132 -5.64 -10.09 10.76
CA TRP A 132 -6.11 -9.49 12.01
C TRP A 132 -5.78 -10.34 13.24
N LYS A 133 -5.90 -11.65 13.13
CA LYS A 133 -5.56 -12.59 14.20
C LYS A 133 -4.05 -12.62 14.46
N ALA A 134 -3.23 -12.61 13.42
CA ALA A 134 -1.78 -12.61 13.56
C ALA A 134 -1.23 -11.35 14.28
N LEU A 135 -2.04 -10.28 14.35
CA LEU A 135 -1.73 -9.05 15.08
C LEU A 135 -2.34 -9.03 16.51
N ASP A 136 -2.70 -10.19 17.10
CA ASP A 136 -3.44 -10.23 18.36
C ASP A 136 -2.64 -9.75 19.59
N THR A 137 -1.32 -9.73 19.50
CA THR A 137 -0.43 -9.09 20.47
C THR A 137 -0.55 -7.56 20.48
N ILE A 138 -1.06 -6.96 19.39
CA ILE A 138 -1.28 -5.51 19.29
C ILE A 138 -2.68 -5.16 19.80
N PRO A 139 -2.84 -4.13 20.64
CA PRO A 139 -4.17 -3.69 21.10
C PRO A 139 -5.11 -3.37 19.92
N VAL A 140 -6.36 -3.81 20.00
CA VAL A 140 -7.38 -3.69 18.92
C VAL A 140 -7.46 -2.28 18.32
N LYS A 141 -7.38 -1.22 19.13
CA LYS A 141 -7.40 0.18 18.68
C LYS A 141 -6.19 0.56 17.81
N GLN A 142 -5.10 -0.19 17.91
CA GLN A 142 -3.87 0.05 17.14
C GLN A 142 -3.79 -0.82 15.90
N ARG A 143 -4.40 -2.03 15.91
CA ARG A 143 -4.41 -2.95 14.75
C ARG A 143 -4.96 -2.30 13.48
N VAL A 144 -5.92 -1.40 13.62
CA VAL A 144 -6.52 -0.68 12.48
C VAL A 144 -5.53 0.18 11.69
N LYS A 145 -4.34 0.44 12.25
CA LYS A 145 -3.24 1.11 11.54
C LYS A 145 -2.54 0.19 10.55
N PHE A 146 -2.68 -1.13 10.70
CA PHE A 146 -2.01 -2.16 9.91
C PHE A 146 -2.99 -2.89 8.99
N VAL A 147 -4.17 -3.24 9.51
CA VAL A 147 -5.18 -4.01 8.79
C VAL A 147 -6.56 -3.48 9.16
N SER A 148 -7.42 -3.26 8.19
CA SER A 148 -8.82 -2.89 8.45
C SER A 148 -9.52 -3.98 9.28
N ASN A 149 -10.33 -3.57 10.26
CA ASN A 149 -11.09 -4.51 11.08
C ASN A 149 -12.00 -5.37 10.18
N PRO A 150 -11.88 -6.73 10.22
CA PRO A 150 -12.67 -7.62 9.38
C PRO A 150 -14.19 -7.48 9.57
N ALA A 151 -14.64 -7.06 10.78
CA ALA A 151 -16.06 -6.78 11.04
C ALA A 151 -16.62 -5.67 10.14
N ASN A 152 -15.78 -4.68 9.81
CA ASN A 152 -16.18 -3.55 8.95
C ASN A 152 -15.94 -3.84 7.45
N LYS A 153 -15.26 -4.93 7.13
CA LYS A 153 -14.78 -5.30 5.80
C LYS A 153 -13.91 -4.21 5.15
N SER A 154 -12.98 -4.58 4.31
CA SER A 154 -12.18 -3.67 3.49
C SER A 154 -12.79 -3.54 2.10
N VAL A 155 -12.49 -2.47 1.38
CA VAL A 155 -12.86 -2.34 -0.04
C VAL A 155 -12.20 -3.43 -0.88
N HIS A 156 -11.03 -3.95 -0.47
CA HIS A 156 -10.40 -5.13 -1.08
C HIS A 156 -11.27 -6.38 -1.01
N ASN A 157 -12.04 -6.59 0.08
CA ASN A 157 -12.89 -7.77 0.19
C ASN A 157 -14.03 -7.80 -0.85
N TYR A 158 -14.32 -6.66 -1.45
CA TYR A 158 -15.31 -6.52 -2.52
C TYR A 158 -14.67 -6.53 -3.94
N GLY A 159 -13.35 -6.66 -4.05
CA GLY A 159 -12.65 -6.52 -5.33
C GLY A 159 -12.74 -5.12 -5.93
N ALA A 160 -12.85 -4.09 -5.08
CA ALA A 160 -13.01 -2.69 -5.47
C ALA A 160 -11.89 -1.77 -4.96
N ALA A 161 -10.78 -2.34 -4.48
CA ALA A 161 -9.54 -1.65 -4.16
C ALA A 161 -8.36 -2.41 -4.75
N VAL A 162 -7.25 -1.69 -4.95
CA VAL A 162 -6.00 -2.23 -5.47
C VAL A 162 -4.82 -1.55 -4.78
N ASP A 163 -3.81 -2.35 -4.41
CA ASP A 163 -2.51 -1.89 -3.96
C ASP A 163 -1.51 -2.11 -5.08
N LEU A 164 -0.80 -1.05 -5.49
CA LEU A 164 0.07 -1.11 -6.66
C LEU A 164 1.14 -0.02 -6.66
N THR A 165 2.11 -0.21 -7.54
CA THR A 165 3.13 0.79 -7.89
C THR A 165 3.25 0.96 -9.40
N ILE A 166 4.25 1.72 -9.84
CA ILE A 166 4.72 1.77 -11.22
C ILE A 166 6.08 1.07 -11.27
N CYS A 167 6.31 0.26 -12.28
CA CYS A 167 7.60 -0.35 -12.57
C CYS A 167 8.06 -0.04 -14.00
N ASP A 168 9.34 -0.24 -14.26
CA ASP A 168 9.94 -0.18 -15.60
C ASP A 168 9.72 -1.47 -16.42
N GLU A 169 10.27 -1.52 -17.64
CA GLU A 169 10.20 -2.69 -18.53
C GLU A 169 10.82 -3.95 -17.92
N ALA A 170 11.85 -3.80 -17.05
CA ALA A 170 12.49 -4.90 -16.34
C ALA A 170 11.66 -5.39 -15.15
N GLY A 171 10.55 -4.71 -14.82
CA GLY A 171 9.70 -5.01 -13.67
C GLY A 171 10.22 -4.40 -12.36
N GLN A 172 11.25 -3.52 -12.41
CA GLN A 172 11.78 -2.87 -11.22
C GLN A 172 10.85 -1.73 -10.80
N PRO A 173 10.34 -1.74 -9.55
CA PRO A 173 9.49 -0.67 -9.05
C PRO A 173 10.21 0.68 -9.04
N LEU A 174 9.52 1.75 -9.40
CA LEU A 174 10.01 3.10 -9.16
C LEU A 174 10.15 3.34 -7.66
N ASP A 175 11.23 4.01 -7.27
CA ASP A 175 11.48 4.35 -5.86
C ASP A 175 10.43 5.36 -5.37
N MET A 176 9.61 4.92 -4.42
CA MET A 176 8.56 5.73 -3.77
C MET A 176 9.04 6.33 -2.44
N GLY A 177 10.30 6.10 -2.01
CA GLY A 177 10.87 6.57 -0.74
C GLY A 177 10.35 5.83 0.50
N ALA A 178 9.45 4.87 0.32
CA ALA A 178 8.98 3.91 1.31
C ALA A 178 8.50 2.66 0.58
N GLY A 179 8.75 1.49 1.14
CA GLY A 179 8.30 0.22 0.58
C GLY A 179 6.78 0.05 0.58
N TYR A 180 6.31 -0.98 -0.08
CA TYR A 180 4.95 -1.49 0.07
C TYR A 180 4.78 -2.02 1.50
N ASP A 181 3.61 -1.86 2.07
CA ASP A 181 3.29 -2.26 3.45
C ASP A 181 4.17 -1.59 4.53
N ASP A 182 4.89 -0.52 4.20
CA ASP A 182 5.64 0.24 5.21
C ASP A 182 4.67 0.95 6.16
N ILE A 183 4.63 0.47 7.40
CA ILE A 183 3.72 0.98 8.45
C ILE A 183 4.14 2.34 9.00
N ARG A 184 5.35 2.81 8.67
CA ARG A 184 5.85 4.10 9.14
C ARG A 184 5.18 5.26 8.42
N GLN A 185 5.13 6.39 9.07
CA GLN A 185 4.49 7.60 8.54
C GLN A 185 5.12 8.12 7.24
N ILE A 186 6.35 7.71 6.92
CA ILE A 186 7.00 8.05 5.65
C ILE A 186 6.22 7.52 4.42
N ALA A 187 5.39 6.50 4.62
CA ALA A 187 4.47 5.99 3.60
C ALA A 187 3.23 6.88 3.37
N TYR A 188 2.97 7.86 4.26
CA TYR A 188 1.73 8.64 4.27
C TYR A 188 1.73 9.77 3.22
N PRO A 189 0.84 9.74 2.22
CA PRO A 189 0.66 10.86 1.28
C PRO A 189 0.37 12.18 1.97
N SER A 190 -0.37 12.15 3.09
CA SER A 190 -0.71 13.34 3.87
C SER A 190 0.50 14.07 4.48
N LEU A 191 1.64 13.39 4.64
CA LEU A 191 2.85 13.93 5.25
C LEU A 191 4.02 14.15 4.27
N GLU A 192 3.81 13.95 2.97
CA GLU A 192 4.85 14.08 1.93
C GLU A 192 5.57 15.43 1.98
N LYS A 193 4.82 16.53 2.17
CA LYS A 193 5.43 17.88 2.26
C LYS A 193 6.38 18.01 3.44
N THR A 194 6.01 17.45 4.58
CA THR A 194 6.84 17.46 5.80
C THR A 194 8.10 16.64 5.60
N PHE A 195 7.99 15.42 5.09
CA PHE A 195 9.14 14.55 4.86
C PHE A 195 10.05 15.07 3.75
N LEU A 196 9.51 15.73 2.72
CA LEU A 196 10.32 16.40 1.72
C LEU A 196 11.11 17.57 2.33
N ALA A 197 10.47 18.41 3.14
CA ALA A 197 11.12 19.53 3.80
C ALA A 197 12.25 19.10 4.77
N ASN A 198 12.09 17.93 5.40
CA ASN A 198 13.08 17.35 6.32
C ASN A 198 14.14 16.48 5.60
N GLY A 199 14.10 16.36 4.28
CA GLY A 199 15.05 15.57 3.49
C GLY A 199 14.89 14.06 3.60
N LEU A 200 13.82 13.55 4.23
CA LEU A 200 13.51 12.12 4.34
C LEU A 200 12.87 11.56 3.05
N LEU A 201 12.14 12.40 2.31
CA LEU A 201 11.74 12.12 0.94
C LEU A 201 12.46 13.05 -0.03
N THR A 202 12.72 12.58 -1.23
CA THR A 202 13.32 13.36 -2.32
C THR A 202 12.24 13.90 -3.26
N GLN A 203 12.58 14.90 -4.08
CA GLN A 203 11.71 15.36 -5.16
C GLN A 203 11.35 14.23 -6.15
N GLN A 204 12.27 13.26 -6.36
CA GLN A 204 11.99 12.12 -7.24
C GLN A 204 10.92 11.19 -6.64
N HIS A 205 10.98 10.90 -5.33
CA HIS A 205 9.93 10.14 -4.64
C HIS A 205 8.56 10.81 -4.80
N ILE A 206 8.50 12.13 -4.61
CA ILE A 206 7.26 12.90 -4.78
C ILE A 206 6.76 12.86 -6.23
N LYS A 207 7.65 12.95 -7.22
CA LYS A 207 7.28 12.82 -8.64
C LYS A 207 6.70 11.43 -8.94
N ASN A 208 7.34 10.37 -8.47
CA ASN A 208 6.90 8.99 -8.68
C ASN A 208 5.50 8.75 -8.06
N ARG A 209 5.31 9.13 -6.79
CA ARG A 209 4.00 9.07 -6.12
C ARG A 209 2.94 9.92 -6.80
N SER A 210 3.31 11.10 -7.30
CA SER A 210 2.40 11.99 -8.00
C SER A 210 1.99 11.43 -9.36
N LEU A 211 2.92 10.78 -10.08
CA LEU A 211 2.62 10.09 -11.34
C LEU A 211 1.60 8.97 -11.09
N LEU A 212 1.83 8.13 -10.08
CA LEU A 212 0.90 7.05 -9.72
C LEU A 212 -0.50 7.61 -9.41
N ARG A 213 -0.60 8.63 -8.55
CA ARG A 213 -1.88 9.28 -8.23
C ARG A 213 -2.56 9.88 -9.47
N LYS A 214 -1.79 10.54 -10.36
CA LYS A 214 -2.31 11.10 -11.62
C LYS A 214 -2.91 10.02 -12.51
N VAL A 215 -2.19 8.91 -12.67
CA VAL A 215 -2.63 7.75 -13.47
C VAL A 215 -3.90 7.16 -12.88
N MET A 216 -3.93 6.87 -11.59
CA MET A 216 -5.07 6.25 -10.94
C MET A 216 -6.30 7.16 -10.91
N SER A 217 -6.12 8.45 -10.64
CA SER A 217 -7.21 9.44 -10.62
C SER A 217 -7.83 9.67 -12.00
N SER A 218 -7.11 9.42 -13.09
CA SER A 218 -7.64 9.52 -14.47
C SER A 218 -8.87 8.65 -14.69
N GLN A 219 -8.97 7.55 -13.94
CA GLN A 219 -10.10 6.62 -13.97
C GLN A 219 -10.88 6.62 -12.64
N LYS A 220 -10.85 7.73 -11.89
CA LYS A 220 -11.62 7.96 -10.66
C LYS A 220 -11.30 6.99 -9.52
N PHE A 221 -10.09 6.44 -9.47
CA PHE A 221 -9.59 5.81 -8.27
C PHE A 221 -9.14 6.89 -7.28
N SER A 222 -9.35 6.66 -5.99
CA SER A 222 -8.96 7.57 -4.92
C SER A 222 -8.01 6.89 -3.95
N GLY A 223 -6.88 7.53 -3.65
CA GLY A 223 -5.95 7.09 -2.62
C GLY A 223 -6.48 7.37 -1.22
N ILE A 224 -5.74 6.91 -0.21
CA ILE A 224 -5.97 7.21 1.20
C ILE A 224 -4.81 8.01 1.79
N PRO A 225 -5.00 8.69 2.94
CA PRO A 225 -3.97 9.60 3.47
C PRO A 225 -2.78 8.88 4.13
N THR A 226 -2.84 7.57 4.34
CA THR A 226 -1.88 6.78 5.13
C THR A 226 -1.06 5.77 4.32
N GLU A 227 -1.39 5.56 3.04
CA GLU A 227 -0.75 4.54 2.20
C GLU A 227 -0.61 5.08 0.77
N TRP A 228 0.61 5.21 0.26
CA TRP A 228 0.85 5.74 -1.08
C TRP A 228 0.44 4.77 -2.19
N TRP A 229 0.38 3.47 -1.89
CA TRP A 229 0.09 2.38 -2.84
C TRP A 229 -1.39 2.05 -2.98
N HIS A 230 -2.23 2.42 -1.98
CA HIS A 230 -3.64 2.00 -1.90
C HIS A 230 -4.58 2.92 -2.68
N PHE A 231 -5.44 2.32 -3.50
CA PHE A 231 -6.45 3.03 -4.29
C PHE A 231 -7.80 2.33 -4.27
N ASN A 232 -8.83 3.06 -3.87
CA ASN A 232 -10.22 2.63 -3.88
C ASN A 232 -10.89 3.03 -5.20
N ALA A 233 -11.66 2.12 -5.81
CA ALA A 233 -12.51 2.41 -6.96
C ALA A 233 -13.80 3.14 -6.56
N CYS A 234 -14.26 2.98 -5.32
CA CYS A 234 -15.41 3.63 -4.75
C CYS A 234 -15.31 3.62 -3.21
N THR A 235 -16.25 4.29 -2.53
CA THR A 235 -16.32 4.23 -1.07
C THR A 235 -16.76 2.84 -0.60
N ARG A 236 -16.50 2.52 0.68
CA ARG A 236 -16.90 1.24 1.28
C ARG A 236 -18.42 1.02 1.22
N GLU A 237 -19.20 2.07 1.45
CA GLU A 237 -20.67 2.03 1.41
C GLU A 237 -21.18 1.71 0.02
N VAL A 238 -20.56 2.27 -1.01
CA VAL A 238 -20.86 1.97 -2.42
C VAL A 238 -20.47 0.53 -2.75
N ALA A 239 -19.28 0.09 -2.35
CA ALA A 239 -18.80 -1.27 -2.56
C ALA A 239 -19.76 -2.29 -1.92
N ALA A 240 -20.17 -2.05 -0.67
CA ALA A 240 -21.09 -2.93 0.07
C ALA A 240 -22.48 -3.05 -0.58
N LYS A 241 -22.94 -2.01 -1.27
CA LYS A 241 -24.23 -2.03 -1.98
C LYS A 241 -24.14 -2.68 -3.35
N LYS A 242 -22.98 -2.56 -4.01
CA LYS A 242 -22.81 -2.90 -5.42
C LYS A 242 -22.22 -4.29 -5.63
N TYR A 243 -21.33 -4.75 -4.76
CA TYR A 243 -20.52 -5.93 -4.99
C TYR A 243 -20.67 -6.97 -3.89
N LYS A 244 -20.48 -8.22 -4.26
CA LYS A 244 -20.38 -9.34 -3.32
C LYS A 244 -18.99 -9.37 -2.68
N VAL A 245 -18.94 -9.78 -1.43
CA VAL A 245 -17.66 -10.04 -0.72
C VAL A 245 -17.09 -11.36 -1.19
N LEU A 246 -15.79 -11.41 -1.42
CA LEU A 246 -15.05 -12.65 -1.52
C LEU A 246 -14.77 -13.18 -0.10
N GLU A 247 -15.48 -14.21 0.32
CA GLU A 247 -15.37 -14.74 1.69
C GLU A 247 -14.13 -15.59 1.91
N VAL A 248 -13.79 -16.43 0.94
CA VAL A 248 -12.65 -17.35 0.98
C VAL A 248 -11.84 -17.27 -0.31
N GLU A 249 -10.61 -17.77 -0.25
CA GLU A 249 -9.73 -17.86 -1.41
C GLU A 249 -10.30 -18.84 -2.44
N PRO A 250 -10.31 -18.49 -3.76
CA PRO A 250 -10.84 -19.33 -4.82
C PRO A 250 -10.09 -20.64 -5.01
#